data_b55f93ee1bdc1fb482cd0a8264f4bb46
#
_entry.id   b55f93ee1bdc1fb482cd0a8264f4bb46
#
_cell.length_a   1.000
_cell.length_b   1.000
_cell.length_c   1.000
_cell.angle_alpha   90.00
_cell.angle_beta   90.00
_cell.angle_gamma   90.00
#
_symmetry.space_group_name_H-M   'P 1'
#
loop_
_entity.id
_entity.type
_entity.pdbx_description
1 polymer ?
#
loop_
_entity_poly.entity_id
_entity_poly.type
_entity_poly.pdbx_seq_one_letter_code
_entity_poly.pdbx_strand_id
1 'polypeptide(L)'
;MAQQPDTEPGMAELRAARRDHHGLLWSVGLFSVFVNLLQLTGPLYMLQIYDRVLASRSEETLVALSLLTACLFLAMAVLDHARARVLARIGAAIQGRLDARVFSAALHRRLLHPSDPTTATAQRDLESVQRLYASPLLTALFDMLWTPVFAAAIFLFHPALGWLAVAGGAVLIAATLLNQRLTQAPQNRAITLGQQADQVSDQIRAESETVLALGMTGAAFARWQALRATALADSLTAADLAGTFGSAIKTFRLFLQSAMLGLGAWLVLQGQISGGVMVAASILMGRALAPVELAMSQWATALRAQEGMQRLALLLSRHPPPPPRLTLPHPKAVVEVQNLTVTAPESAQAVLRMISFTLHPGQALGVIGPSGAGKSSLARALIGVWPPAAGKVRLDGATLDQYDPDALGSYIGYLPQRVALFDGTIAENIARLALCPDSAKVVQAAQRAAAHDMILRLPDGYDTRVSALGGRLSGGQIQRIGLARALYGDPVLLVLDEPNSNLDN
;
A
#
# COMPACT_ATOMS: atom_id res chain seq x y z
N MET A 1 -14.50 17.02 -21.58
CA MET A 1 -13.42 16.00 -21.56
C MET A 1 -12.50 16.37 -20.41
N ALA A 2 -12.64 15.71 -19.25
CA ALA A 2 -11.67 15.87 -18.17
C ALA A 2 -10.35 15.25 -18.63
N GLN A 3 -9.28 16.02 -18.70
CA GLN A 3 -7.93 15.53 -18.96
C GLN A 3 -7.63 14.43 -17.93
N GLN A 4 -7.33 13.22 -18.40
CA GLN A 4 -6.81 12.17 -17.50
C GLN A 4 -5.59 12.76 -16.81
N PRO A 5 -5.53 12.74 -15.47
CA PRO A 5 -4.42 13.31 -14.74
C PRO A 5 -3.13 12.58 -15.16
N ASP A 6 -2.10 13.37 -15.47
CA ASP A 6 -0.80 12.86 -15.88
C ASP A 6 -0.19 12.01 -14.74
N THR A 7 -0.16 10.71 -14.94
CA THR A 7 0.41 9.74 -13.98
C THR A 7 1.88 9.41 -14.29
N GLU A 8 2.43 9.95 -15.36
CA GLU A 8 3.78 9.67 -15.84
C GLU A 8 4.88 9.93 -14.80
N PRO A 9 4.92 11.11 -14.10
CA PRO A 9 5.97 11.38 -13.12
C PRO A 9 5.96 10.40 -11.94
N GLY A 10 4.79 10.11 -11.38
CA GLY A 10 4.66 9.16 -10.27
C GLY A 10 4.98 7.72 -10.70
N MET A 11 4.59 7.35 -11.91
CA MET A 11 4.94 6.05 -12.46
C MET A 11 6.46 5.93 -12.72
N ALA A 12 7.11 7.02 -13.11
CA ALA A 12 8.56 7.06 -13.27
C ALA A 12 9.28 6.87 -11.92
N GLU A 13 8.78 7.49 -10.84
CA GLU A 13 9.29 7.31 -9.48
C GLU A 13 9.15 5.85 -9.00
N LEU A 14 8.00 5.22 -9.23
CA LEU A 14 7.78 3.80 -8.92
C LEU A 14 8.69 2.88 -9.74
N ARG A 15 8.89 3.17 -11.03
CA ARG A 15 9.83 2.42 -11.90
C ARG A 15 11.28 2.60 -11.45
N ALA A 16 11.67 3.80 -11.00
CA ALA A 16 13.01 4.06 -10.49
C ALA A 16 13.29 3.24 -9.22
N ALA A 17 12.32 3.15 -8.28
CA ALA A 17 12.46 2.31 -7.10
C ALA A 17 12.66 0.82 -7.45
N ARG A 18 12.06 0.33 -8.54
CA ARG A 18 12.25 -1.04 -9.03
C ARG A 18 13.59 -1.22 -9.77
N ARG A 19 14.07 -0.18 -10.45
CA ARG A 19 15.26 -0.27 -11.32
C ARG A 19 16.52 -0.66 -10.56
N ASP A 20 16.66 -0.25 -9.33
CA ASP A 20 17.84 -0.55 -8.50
C ASP A 20 17.96 -2.05 -8.15
N HIS A 21 16.88 -2.83 -8.34
CA HIS A 21 16.84 -4.26 -8.04
C HIS A 21 16.89 -5.15 -9.28
N HIS A 22 17.25 -4.61 -10.47
CA HIS A 22 17.33 -5.39 -11.70
C HIS A 22 18.29 -6.59 -11.60
N GLY A 23 19.44 -6.43 -10.94
CA GLY A 23 20.39 -7.53 -10.75
C GLY A 23 19.78 -8.71 -9.97
N LEU A 24 18.98 -8.43 -8.94
CA LEU A 24 18.27 -9.46 -8.17
C LEU A 24 17.16 -10.13 -9.00
N LEU A 25 16.47 -9.38 -9.86
CA LEU A 25 15.46 -9.95 -10.78
C LEU A 25 16.11 -10.88 -11.80
N TRP A 26 17.31 -10.54 -12.29
CA TRP A 26 18.09 -11.43 -13.16
C TRP A 26 18.49 -12.72 -12.45
N SER A 27 18.89 -12.68 -11.18
CA SER A 27 19.19 -13.89 -10.40
C SER A 27 17.96 -14.79 -10.22
N VAL A 28 16.77 -14.19 -9.99
CA VAL A 28 15.51 -14.94 -9.97
C VAL A 28 15.23 -15.62 -11.32
N GLY A 29 15.45 -14.90 -12.44
CA GLY A 29 15.34 -15.47 -13.77
C GLY A 29 16.29 -16.67 -13.97
N LEU A 30 17.54 -16.53 -13.55
CA LEU A 30 18.52 -17.62 -13.63
C LEU A 30 18.11 -18.83 -12.77
N PHE A 31 17.67 -18.61 -11.52
CA PHE A 31 17.17 -19.70 -10.68
C PHE A 31 15.93 -20.36 -11.28
N SER A 32 15.05 -19.59 -11.92
CA SER A 32 13.88 -20.13 -12.63
C SER A 32 14.29 -21.04 -13.79
N VAL A 33 15.37 -20.73 -14.52
CA VAL A 33 15.92 -21.63 -15.55
C VAL A 33 16.28 -22.98 -14.93
N PHE A 34 17.07 -22.99 -13.88
CA PHE A 34 17.50 -24.23 -13.22
C PHE A 34 16.33 -24.99 -12.60
N VAL A 35 15.41 -24.32 -11.93
CA VAL A 35 14.21 -24.94 -11.33
C VAL A 35 13.38 -25.62 -12.41
N ASN A 36 13.12 -24.95 -13.53
CA ASN A 36 12.34 -25.52 -14.63
C ASN A 36 13.06 -26.67 -15.34
N LEU A 37 14.37 -26.61 -15.49
CA LEU A 37 15.17 -27.76 -15.96
C LEU A 37 15.07 -28.93 -15.01
N LEU A 38 15.21 -28.70 -13.70
CA LEU A 38 15.10 -29.75 -12.68
C LEU A 38 13.67 -30.33 -12.60
N GLN A 39 12.65 -29.61 -13.03
CA GLN A 39 11.29 -30.16 -13.15
C GLN A 39 11.19 -31.30 -14.17
N LEU A 40 12.11 -31.39 -15.14
CA LEU A 40 12.19 -32.52 -16.08
C LEU A 40 12.66 -33.82 -15.43
N THR A 41 13.25 -33.74 -14.24
CA THR A 41 13.73 -34.94 -13.48
C THR A 41 12.61 -35.95 -13.28
N GLY A 42 11.38 -35.52 -12.92
CA GLY A 42 10.25 -36.44 -12.72
C GLY A 42 9.85 -37.22 -13.99
N PRO A 43 9.57 -36.56 -15.11
CA PRO A 43 9.33 -37.21 -16.39
C PRO A 43 10.46 -38.16 -16.83
N LEU A 44 11.73 -37.72 -16.73
CA LEU A 44 12.88 -38.54 -17.10
C LEU A 44 13.05 -39.76 -16.18
N TYR A 45 12.82 -39.59 -14.87
CA TYR A 45 12.84 -40.69 -13.92
C TYR A 45 11.80 -41.75 -14.27
N MET A 46 10.56 -41.34 -14.55
CA MET A 46 9.49 -42.26 -14.95
C MET A 46 9.81 -42.99 -16.25
N LEU A 47 10.34 -42.26 -17.24
CA LEU A 47 10.77 -42.86 -18.50
C LEU A 47 11.82 -43.94 -18.27
N GLN A 48 12.85 -43.67 -17.45
CA GLN A 48 13.88 -44.65 -17.12
C GLN A 48 13.35 -45.83 -16.32
N ILE A 49 12.41 -45.63 -15.40
CA ILE A 49 11.81 -46.72 -14.65
C ILE A 49 11.05 -47.67 -15.58
N TYR A 50 10.15 -47.13 -16.40
CA TYR A 50 9.29 -47.98 -17.24
C TYR A 50 10.06 -48.68 -18.35
N ASP A 51 10.96 -47.98 -19.02
CA ASP A 51 11.64 -48.51 -20.21
C ASP A 51 12.91 -49.32 -19.88
N ARG A 52 13.56 -49.05 -18.73
CA ARG A 52 14.83 -49.70 -18.40
C ARG A 52 14.74 -50.55 -17.13
N VAL A 53 14.31 -50.01 -16.00
CA VAL A 53 14.34 -50.71 -14.72
C VAL A 53 13.35 -51.88 -14.71
N LEU A 54 12.12 -51.67 -15.14
CA LEU A 54 11.10 -52.72 -15.19
C LEU A 54 11.44 -53.80 -16.22
N ALA A 55 12.05 -53.41 -17.34
CA ALA A 55 12.47 -54.37 -18.36
C ALA A 55 13.67 -55.22 -17.89
N SER A 56 14.65 -54.63 -17.21
CA SER A 56 15.85 -55.32 -16.71
C SER A 56 15.66 -55.97 -15.34
N ARG A 57 14.63 -55.62 -14.59
CA ARG A 57 14.36 -56.05 -13.20
C ARG A 57 15.56 -55.79 -12.23
N SER A 58 16.33 -54.71 -12.47
CA SER A 58 17.50 -54.36 -11.66
C SER A 58 17.11 -53.45 -10.49
N GLU A 59 17.23 -53.98 -9.27
CA GLU A 59 17.00 -53.22 -8.01
C GLU A 59 18.09 -52.19 -7.78
N GLU A 60 19.35 -52.48 -8.15
CA GLU A 60 20.48 -51.57 -8.00
C GLU A 60 20.27 -50.30 -8.86
N THR A 61 19.77 -50.47 -10.09
CA THR A 61 19.46 -49.34 -10.97
C THR A 61 18.32 -48.50 -10.42
N LEU A 62 17.29 -49.14 -9.84
CA LEU A 62 16.17 -48.44 -9.19
C LEU A 62 16.67 -47.57 -8.02
N VAL A 63 17.49 -48.15 -7.13
CA VAL A 63 18.04 -47.43 -5.96
C VAL A 63 18.88 -46.25 -6.41
N ALA A 64 19.79 -46.45 -7.39
CA ALA A 64 20.67 -45.40 -7.89
C ALA A 64 19.88 -44.25 -8.51
N LEU A 65 18.87 -44.54 -9.37
CA LEU A 65 18.03 -43.53 -10.00
C LEU A 65 17.15 -42.79 -8.97
N SER A 66 16.61 -43.50 -7.99
CA SER A 66 15.81 -42.92 -6.92
C SER A 66 16.62 -41.96 -6.04
N LEU A 67 17.84 -42.33 -5.67
CA LEU A 67 18.74 -41.50 -4.90
C LEU A 67 19.14 -40.23 -5.69
N LEU A 68 19.48 -40.38 -6.98
CA LEU A 68 19.77 -39.23 -7.85
C LEU A 68 18.56 -38.28 -7.95
N THR A 69 17.37 -38.83 -8.17
CA THR A 69 16.14 -38.06 -8.25
C THR A 69 15.84 -37.30 -6.96
N ALA A 70 16.05 -37.93 -5.79
CA ALA A 70 15.91 -37.28 -4.49
C ALA A 70 16.89 -36.11 -4.32
N CYS A 71 18.16 -36.29 -4.71
CA CYS A 71 19.16 -35.21 -4.69
C CYS A 71 18.78 -34.05 -5.61
N LEU A 72 18.28 -34.33 -6.82
CA LEU A 72 17.85 -33.29 -7.78
C LEU A 72 16.61 -32.54 -7.28
N PHE A 73 15.65 -33.23 -6.68
CA PHE A 73 14.48 -32.56 -6.07
C PHE A 73 14.85 -31.73 -4.84
N LEU A 74 15.81 -32.17 -4.05
CA LEU A 74 16.34 -31.37 -2.95
C LEU A 74 17.00 -30.08 -3.46
N ALA A 75 17.84 -30.19 -4.50
CA ALA A 75 18.43 -29.02 -5.14
C ALA A 75 17.37 -28.07 -5.72
N MET A 76 16.33 -28.63 -6.38
CA MET A 76 15.21 -27.86 -6.88
C MET A 76 14.48 -27.12 -5.75
N ALA A 77 14.20 -27.77 -4.63
CA ALA A 77 13.52 -27.16 -3.48
C ALA A 77 14.33 -25.99 -2.89
N VAL A 78 15.65 -26.12 -2.80
CA VAL A 78 16.55 -25.05 -2.33
C VAL A 78 16.51 -23.85 -3.27
N LEU A 79 16.61 -24.08 -4.59
CA LEU A 79 16.56 -23.00 -5.59
C LEU A 79 15.19 -22.31 -5.63
N ASP A 80 14.10 -23.08 -5.54
CA ASP A 80 12.74 -22.56 -5.50
C ASP A 80 12.52 -21.69 -4.26
N HIS A 81 12.96 -22.15 -3.09
CA HIS A 81 12.95 -21.35 -1.86
C HIS A 81 13.79 -20.08 -2.00
N ALA A 82 14.99 -20.17 -2.57
CA ALA A 82 15.87 -19.03 -2.75
C ALA A 82 15.23 -17.95 -3.65
N ARG A 83 14.64 -18.33 -4.81
CA ARG A 83 13.98 -17.38 -5.72
C ARG A 83 12.78 -16.69 -5.07
N ALA A 84 11.96 -17.44 -4.34
CA ALA A 84 10.80 -16.87 -3.63
C ALA A 84 11.26 -15.86 -2.56
N ARG A 85 12.32 -16.19 -1.82
CA ARG A 85 12.90 -15.31 -0.79
C ARG A 85 13.52 -14.04 -1.37
N VAL A 86 14.19 -14.13 -2.52
CA VAL A 86 14.75 -12.96 -3.22
C VAL A 86 13.61 -12.02 -3.67
N LEU A 87 12.56 -12.55 -4.28
CA LEU A 87 11.39 -11.74 -4.69
C LEU A 87 10.74 -11.03 -3.51
N ALA A 88 10.52 -11.73 -2.40
CA ALA A 88 9.95 -11.14 -1.19
C ALA A 88 10.84 -9.99 -0.65
N ARG A 89 12.17 -10.15 -0.67
CA ARG A 89 13.11 -9.09 -0.26
C ARG A 89 13.11 -7.89 -1.21
N ILE A 90 12.96 -8.11 -2.52
CA ILE A 90 12.79 -7.02 -3.50
C ILE A 90 11.53 -6.22 -3.14
N GLY A 91 10.42 -6.89 -2.89
CA GLY A 91 9.16 -6.23 -2.48
C GLY A 91 9.33 -5.40 -1.22
N ALA A 92 9.98 -5.95 -0.18
CA ALA A 92 10.26 -5.24 1.07
C ALA A 92 11.18 -4.03 0.86
N ALA A 93 12.21 -4.15 0.02
CA ALA A 93 13.12 -3.05 -0.28
C ALA A 93 12.45 -1.91 -1.05
N ILE A 94 11.57 -2.23 -2.03
CA ILE A 94 10.75 -1.24 -2.74
C ILE A 94 9.83 -0.51 -1.76
N GLN A 95 9.16 -1.24 -0.88
CA GLN A 95 8.30 -0.66 0.14
C GLN A 95 9.10 0.27 1.05
N GLY A 96 10.18 -0.20 1.69
CA GLY A 96 10.98 0.59 2.61
C GLY A 96 11.56 1.87 1.99
N ARG A 97 11.86 1.86 0.68
CA ARG A 97 12.30 3.05 -0.04
C ARG A 97 11.18 4.07 -0.26
N LEU A 98 9.96 3.60 -0.47
CA LEU A 98 8.82 4.44 -0.80
C LEU A 98 7.98 4.84 0.42
N ASP A 99 8.11 4.16 1.57
CA ASP A 99 7.30 4.38 2.76
C ASP A 99 7.28 5.84 3.20
N ALA A 100 8.44 6.46 3.42
CA ALA A 100 8.54 7.85 3.84
C ALA A 100 7.95 8.81 2.79
N ARG A 101 8.19 8.51 1.51
CA ARG A 101 7.73 9.33 0.39
C ARG A 101 6.21 9.28 0.23
N VAL A 102 5.62 8.07 0.30
CA VAL A 102 4.17 7.85 0.21
C VAL A 102 3.48 8.45 1.43
N PHE A 103 4.05 8.27 2.63
CA PHE A 103 3.53 8.85 3.87
C PHE A 103 3.45 10.38 3.79
N SER A 104 4.55 11.04 3.40
CA SER A 104 4.59 12.50 3.23
C SER A 104 3.59 12.99 2.17
N ALA A 105 3.51 12.33 1.01
CA ALA A 105 2.55 12.68 -0.03
C ALA A 105 1.09 12.53 0.43
N ALA A 106 0.80 11.46 1.18
CA ALA A 106 -0.54 11.22 1.73
C ALA A 106 -0.94 12.28 2.76
N LEU A 107 -0.01 12.71 3.64
CA LEU A 107 -0.26 13.80 4.60
C LEU A 107 -0.57 15.13 3.89
N HIS A 108 0.26 15.53 2.92
CA HIS A 108 0.03 16.76 2.17
C HIS A 108 -1.29 16.72 1.39
N ARG A 109 -1.60 15.57 0.78
CA ARG A 109 -2.84 15.39 0.04
C ARG A 109 -4.07 15.47 0.96
N ARG A 110 -4.02 14.81 2.12
CA ARG A 110 -5.10 14.83 3.12
C ARG A 110 -5.41 16.24 3.60
N LEU A 111 -4.38 17.07 3.74
CA LEU A 111 -4.50 18.45 4.16
C LEU A 111 -5.22 19.31 3.13
N LEU A 112 -4.86 19.15 1.84
CA LEU A 112 -5.40 19.97 0.74
C LEU A 112 -6.72 19.40 0.18
N HIS A 113 -6.96 18.11 0.34
CA HIS A 113 -8.15 17.40 -0.14
C HIS A 113 -8.63 16.39 0.89
N PRO A 114 -9.30 16.85 1.97
CA PRO A 114 -9.75 15.98 3.06
C PRO A 114 -10.72 14.88 2.63
N SER A 115 -11.48 15.11 1.55
CA SER A 115 -12.45 14.17 0.99
C SER A 115 -11.84 13.10 0.07
N ASP A 116 -10.55 13.23 -0.30
CA ASP A 116 -9.91 12.28 -1.23
C ASP A 116 -9.64 10.92 -0.56
N PRO A 117 -10.32 9.84 -0.99
CA PRO A 117 -10.18 8.52 -0.39
C PRO A 117 -8.80 7.90 -0.61
N THR A 118 -8.04 8.36 -1.61
CA THR A 118 -6.72 7.81 -1.96
C THR A 118 -5.69 8.02 -0.84
N THR A 119 -5.90 9.04 -0.01
CA THR A 119 -5.00 9.33 1.12
C THR A 119 -5.08 8.29 2.23
N ALA A 120 -6.27 7.75 2.48
CA ALA A 120 -6.49 6.75 3.52
C ALA A 120 -5.99 5.36 3.12
N THR A 121 -5.80 5.11 1.82
CA THR A 121 -5.39 3.80 1.29
C THR A 121 -3.93 3.74 0.85
N ALA A 122 -3.21 4.86 0.84
CA ALA A 122 -1.88 4.97 0.25
C ALA A 122 -0.87 3.93 0.79
N GLN A 123 -0.81 3.72 2.11
CA GLN A 123 0.06 2.71 2.72
C GLN A 123 -0.40 1.29 2.35
N ARG A 124 -1.71 1.02 2.38
CA ARG A 124 -2.27 -0.28 1.96
C ARG A 124 -2.03 -0.56 0.48
N ASP A 125 -2.05 0.47 -0.36
CA ASP A 125 -1.73 0.36 -1.77
C ASP A 125 -0.25 -0.02 -1.98
N LEU A 126 0.66 0.59 -1.22
CA LEU A 126 2.08 0.23 -1.23
C LEU A 126 2.32 -1.20 -0.71
N GLU A 127 1.63 -1.61 0.37
CA GLU A 127 1.65 -3.00 0.84
C GLU A 127 1.12 -3.98 -0.22
N SER A 128 0.08 -3.60 -0.98
CA SER A 128 -0.45 -4.46 -2.04
C SER A 128 0.58 -4.72 -3.13
N VAL A 129 1.39 -3.72 -3.46
CA VAL A 129 2.53 -3.85 -4.39
C VAL A 129 3.60 -4.78 -3.79
N GLN A 130 3.96 -4.60 -2.52
CA GLN A 130 4.91 -5.48 -1.84
C GLN A 130 4.42 -6.94 -1.81
N ARG A 131 3.14 -7.17 -1.49
CA ARG A 131 2.52 -8.50 -1.48
C ARG A 131 2.54 -9.18 -2.85
N LEU A 132 2.45 -8.41 -3.94
CA LEU A 132 2.61 -8.95 -5.28
C LEU A 132 3.98 -9.59 -5.46
N TYR A 133 5.06 -8.92 -5.01
CA TYR A 133 6.41 -9.47 -5.08
C TYR A 133 6.61 -10.70 -4.20
N ALA A 134 5.95 -10.76 -3.06
CA ALA A 134 5.99 -11.92 -2.16
C ALA A 134 5.04 -13.06 -2.60
N SER A 135 4.18 -12.83 -3.59
CA SER A 135 3.20 -13.81 -4.03
C SER A 135 3.80 -14.84 -5.01
N PRO A 136 3.24 -16.04 -5.06
CA PRO A 136 3.62 -17.05 -6.05
C PRO A 136 3.35 -16.64 -7.50
N LEU A 137 2.62 -15.55 -7.73
CA LEU A 137 2.30 -15.07 -9.08
C LEU A 137 3.56 -14.71 -9.89
N LEU A 138 4.52 -14.01 -9.27
CA LEU A 138 5.73 -13.62 -9.98
C LEU A 138 6.58 -14.83 -10.35
N THR A 139 6.69 -15.84 -9.48
CA THR A 139 7.35 -17.10 -9.83
C THR A 139 6.63 -17.80 -10.97
N ALA A 140 5.30 -17.84 -10.94
CA ALA A 140 4.50 -18.41 -12.03
C ALA A 140 4.71 -17.68 -13.38
N LEU A 141 4.88 -16.36 -13.37
CA LEU A 141 5.17 -15.61 -14.59
C LEU A 141 6.53 -16.00 -15.20
N PHE A 142 7.55 -16.22 -14.38
CA PHE A 142 8.84 -16.75 -14.84
C PHE A 142 8.70 -18.18 -15.37
N ASP A 143 7.92 -19.03 -14.70
CA ASP A 143 7.70 -20.42 -15.10
C ASP A 143 6.82 -20.52 -16.37
N MET A 144 5.93 -19.55 -16.61
CA MET A 144 5.10 -19.50 -17.81
C MET A 144 5.92 -19.38 -19.11
N LEU A 145 7.12 -18.78 -19.04
CA LEU A 145 8.05 -18.73 -20.17
C LEU A 145 8.54 -20.12 -20.60
N TRP A 146 8.47 -21.12 -19.69
CA TRP A 146 8.87 -22.49 -19.97
C TRP A 146 7.73 -23.37 -20.51
N THR A 147 6.48 -22.92 -20.44
CA THR A 147 5.33 -23.65 -21.00
C THR A 147 5.53 -24.07 -22.47
N PRO A 148 6.03 -23.21 -23.39
CA PRO A 148 6.33 -23.62 -24.76
C PRO A 148 7.43 -24.68 -24.86
N VAL A 149 8.43 -24.64 -23.95
CA VAL A 149 9.53 -25.62 -23.92
C VAL A 149 9.00 -26.99 -23.51
N PHE A 150 8.16 -27.06 -22.47
CA PHE A 150 7.51 -28.30 -22.07
C PHE A 150 6.57 -28.84 -23.17
N ALA A 151 5.82 -27.96 -23.84
CA ALA A 151 5.01 -28.35 -24.97
C ALA A 151 5.85 -28.90 -26.11
N ALA A 152 6.98 -28.26 -26.48
CA ALA A 152 7.92 -28.74 -27.47
C ALA A 152 8.50 -30.11 -27.10
N ALA A 153 8.83 -30.34 -25.81
CA ALA A 153 9.29 -31.66 -25.35
C ALA A 153 8.22 -32.76 -25.54
N ILE A 154 6.93 -32.42 -25.37
CA ILE A 154 5.84 -33.38 -25.66
C ILE A 154 5.74 -33.66 -27.17
N PHE A 155 5.92 -32.64 -28.02
CA PHE A 155 5.96 -32.84 -29.51
C PHE A 155 7.12 -33.73 -29.95
N LEU A 156 8.25 -33.64 -29.24
CA LEU A 156 9.42 -34.48 -29.53
C LEU A 156 9.12 -35.97 -29.28
N PHE A 157 8.25 -36.28 -28.31
CA PHE A 157 7.81 -37.66 -28.10
C PHE A 157 6.85 -38.15 -29.17
N HIS A 158 5.78 -37.40 -29.45
CA HIS A 158 4.85 -37.72 -30.56
C HIS A 158 3.98 -36.50 -30.90
N PRO A 159 3.78 -36.19 -32.22
CA PRO A 159 3.00 -35.04 -32.67
C PRO A 159 1.56 -35.01 -32.13
N ALA A 160 0.88 -36.18 -32.08
CA ALA A 160 -0.50 -36.25 -31.60
C ALA A 160 -0.64 -35.84 -30.11
N LEU A 161 0.34 -36.23 -29.26
CA LEU A 161 0.40 -35.80 -27.86
C LEU A 161 0.65 -34.30 -27.75
N GLY A 162 1.53 -33.76 -28.59
CA GLY A 162 1.83 -32.33 -28.66
C GLY A 162 0.59 -31.50 -29.01
N TRP A 163 -0.16 -31.92 -30.04
CA TRP A 163 -1.39 -31.24 -30.45
C TRP A 163 -2.47 -31.30 -29.39
N LEU A 164 -2.62 -32.44 -28.68
CA LEU A 164 -3.54 -32.57 -27.54
C LEU A 164 -3.16 -31.58 -26.40
N ALA A 165 -1.86 -31.47 -26.10
CA ALA A 165 -1.38 -30.54 -25.07
C ALA A 165 -1.65 -29.07 -25.45
N VAL A 166 -1.38 -28.69 -26.68
CA VAL A 166 -1.62 -27.33 -27.19
C VAL A 166 -3.11 -27.01 -27.24
N ALA A 167 -3.95 -27.89 -27.78
CA ALA A 167 -5.40 -27.68 -27.82
C ALA A 167 -6.00 -27.59 -26.43
N GLY A 168 -5.62 -28.50 -25.52
CA GLY A 168 -6.05 -28.46 -24.13
C GLY A 168 -5.57 -27.20 -23.38
N GLY A 169 -4.32 -26.81 -23.58
CA GLY A 169 -3.76 -25.57 -23.05
C GLY A 169 -4.47 -24.33 -23.56
N ALA A 170 -4.80 -24.27 -24.85
CA ALA A 170 -5.55 -23.17 -25.44
C ALA A 170 -6.95 -23.03 -24.82
N VAL A 171 -7.66 -24.14 -24.59
CA VAL A 171 -8.98 -24.15 -23.94
C VAL A 171 -8.85 -23.61 -22.49
N LEU A 172 -7.83 -24.05 -21.73
CA LEU A 172 -7.59 -23.58 -20.37
C LEU A 172 -7.27 -22.08 -20.32
N ILE A 173 -6.44 -21.60 -21.23
CA ILE A 173 -6.10 -20.15 -21.33
C ILE A 173 -7.36 -19.35 -21.69
N ALA A 174 -8.15 -19.81 -22.67
CA ALA A 174 -9.40 -19.15 -23.04
C ALA A 174 -10.40 -19.10 -21.88
N ALA A 175 -10.58 -20.20 -21.15
CA ALA A 175 -11.43 -20.25 -19.96
C ALA A 175 -10.93 -19.31 -18.84
N THR A 176 -9.61 -19.21 -18.66
CA THR A 176 -8.99 -18.29 -17.68
C THR A 176 -9.23 -16.84 -18.06
N LEU A 177 -9.02 -16.46 -19.32
CA LEU A 177 -9.26 -15.10 -19.80
C LEU A 177 -10.75 -14.72 -19.72
N LEU A 178 -11.64 -15.66 -20.01
CA LEU A 178 -13.08 -15.44 -19.88
C LEU A 178 -13.47 -15.24 -18.42
N ASN A 179 -12.97 -16.08 -17.52
CA ASN A 179 -13.15 -15.90 -16.06
C ASN A 179 -12.70 -14.51 -15.60
N GLN A 180 -11.50 -14.07 -16.02
CA GLN A 180 -10.97 -12.76 -15.66
C GLN A 180 -11.91 -11.63 -16.11
N ARG A 181 -12.35 -11.66 -17.36
CA ARG A 181 -13.26 -10.63 -17.90
C ARG A 181 -14.60 -10.58 -17.17
N LEU A 182 -15.16 -11.74 -16.82
CA LEU A 182 -16.46 -11.81 -16.15
C LEU A 182 -16.39 -11.43 -14.67
N THR A 183 -15.30 -11.76 -13.96
CA THR A 183 -15.16 -11.51 -12.53
C THR A 183 -14.63 -10.11 -12.21
N GLN A 184 -13.94 -9.45 -13.14
CA GLN A 184 -13.30 -8.16 -12.91
C GLN A 184 -14.28 -7.05 -12.50
N ALA A 185 -15.41 -6.91 -13.21
CA ALA A 185 -16.36 -5.83 -12.94
C ALA A 185 -17.07 -5.98 -11.58
N PRO A 186 -17.63 -7.17 -11.21
CA PRO A 186 -18.19 -7.37 -9.87
C PRO A 186 -17.16 -7.19 -8.76
N GLN A 187 -15.94 -7.69 -8.94
CA GLN A 187 -14.88 -7.58 -7.95
C GLN A 187 -14.47 -6.12 -7.68
N ASN A 188 -14.31 -5.31 -8.73
CA ASN A 188 -13.96 -3.90 -8.59
C ASN A 188 -15.08 -3.12 -7.89
N ARG A 189 -16.35 -3.40 -8.22
CA ARG A 189 -17.49 -2.79 -7.51
C ARG A 189 -17.51 -3.17 -6.03
N ALA A 190 -17.31 -4.45 -5.72
CA ALA A 190 -17.26 -4.94 -4.35
C ALA A 190 -16.15 -4.25 -3.53
N ILE A 191 -14.96 -4.05 -4.11
CA ILE A 191 -13.84 -3.35 -3.48
C ILE A 191 -14.21 -1.88 -3.21
N THR A 192 -14.75 -1.17 -4.21
CA THR A 192 -15.10 0.25 -4.08
C THR A 192 -16.20 0.46 -3.04
N LEU A 193 -17.28 -0.33 -3.10
CA LEU A 193 -18.38 -0.25 -2.13
C LEU A 193 -17.95 -0.68 -0.73
N GLY A 194 -17.06 -1.66 -0.62
CA GLY A 194 -16.46 -2.07 0.64
C GLY A 194 -15.68 -0.93 1.28
N GLN A 195 -14.85 -0.22 0.52
CA GLN A 195 -14.11 0.95 1.01
C GLN A 195 -15.04 2.08 1.46
N GLN A 196 -16.14 2.33 0.73
CA GLN A 196 -17.14 3.31 1.15
C GLN A 196 -17.84 2.90 2.45
N ALA A 197 -18.17 1.62 2.59
CA ALA A 197 -18.75 1.09 3.84
C ALA A 197 -17.79 1.23 5.03
N ASP A 198 -16.50 0.97 4.83
CA ASP A 198 -15.46 1.16 5.85
C ASP A 198 -15.35 2.63 6.26
N GLN A 199 -15.36 3.58 5.31
CA GLN A 199 -15.35 5.02 5.60
C GLN A 199 -16.57 5.45 6.42
N VAL A 200 -17.77 4.97 6.07
CA VAL A 200 -19.00 5.25 6.84
C VAL A 200 -18.90 4.67 8.25
N SER A 201 -18.35 3.46 8.39
CA SER A 201 -18.13 2.83 9.69
C SER A 201 -17.17 3.63 10.57
N ASP A 202 -16.06 4.10 9.98
CA ASP A 202 -15.06 4.91 10.71
C ASP A 202 -15.64 6.26 11.14
N GLN A 203 -16.45 6.91 10.29
CA GLN A 203 -17.19 8.12 10.64
C GLN A 203 -18.15 7.90 11.82
N ILE A 204 -18.95 6.82 11.77
CA ILE A 204 -19.89 6.47 12.85
C ILE A 204 -19.15 6.19 14.16
N ARG A 205 -18.00 5.50 14.09
CA ARG A 205 -17.18 5.21 15.28
C ARG A 205 -16.55 6.46 15.86
N ALA A 206 -16.08 7.39 15.02
CA ALA A 206 -15.50 8.64 15.49
C ALA A 206 -16.50 9.51 16.27
N GLU A 207 -17.79 9.42 15.92
CA GLU A 207 -18.88 10.16 16.58
C GLU A 207 -19.79 9.24 17.41
N SER A 208 -19.21 8.20 18.02
CA SER A 208 -19.96 7.14 18.73
C SER A 208 -20.79 7.68 19.90
N GLU A 209 -20.28 8.68 20.63
CA GLU A 209 -21.01 9.33 21.73
C GLU A 209 -22.31 9.98 21.23
N THR A 210 -22.23 10.76 20.16
CA THR A 210 -23.38 11.41 19.54
C THR A 210 -24.40 10.39 19.02
N VAL A 211 -23.91 9.32 18.35
CA VAL A 211 -24.76 8.25 17.80
C VAL A 211 -25.53 7.54 18.91
N LEU A 212 -24.88 7.24 20.03
CA LEU A 212 -25.49 6.55 21.16
C LEU A 212 -26.42 7.49 21.93
N ALA A 213 -25.97 8.71 22.23
CA ALA A 213 -26.76 9.69 23.02
C ALA A 213 -28.07 10.09 22.33
N LEU A 214 -28.05 10.19 20.99
CA LEU A 214 -29.22 10.57 20.21
C LEU A 214 -30.05 9.35 19.72
N GLY A 215 -29.69 8.12 20.11
CA GLY A 215 -30.43 6.91 19.70
C GLY A 215 -30.34 6.61 18.19
N MET A 216 -29.27 7.07 17.51
CA MET A 216 -29.13 6.94 16.06
C MET A 216 -28.59 5.59 15.58
N THR A 217 -28.38 4.62 16.49
CA THR A 217 -27.74 3.32 16.19
C THR A 217 -28.42 2.60 15.02
N GLY A 218 -29.78 2.57 15.01
CA GLY A 218 -30.54 1.90 13.95
C GLY A 218 -30.36 2.58 12.58
N ALA A 219 -30.41 3.91 12.53
CA ALA A 219 -30.22 4.67 11.30
C ALA A 219 -28.79 4.58 10.78
N ALA A 220 -27.81 4.66 11.67
CA ALA A 220 -26.39 4.49 11.36
C ALA A 220 -26.09 3.09 10.78
N PHE A 221 -26.65 2.06 11.43
CA PHE A 221 -26.53 0.67 10.96
C PHE A 221 -27.18 0.49 9.58
N ALA A 222 -28.41 1.00 9.37
CA ALA A 222 -29.10 0.87 8.09
C ALA A 222 -28.31 1.53 6.94
N ARG A 223 -27.72 2.70 7.19
CA ARG A 223 -26.88 3.39 6.21
C ARG A 223 -25.62 2.61 5.85
N TRP A 224 -24.93 2.07 6.84
CA TRP A 224 -23.75 1.21 6.64
C TRP A 224 -24.14 -0.09 5.94
N GLN A 225 -25.23 -0.74 6.40
CA GLN A 225 -25.70 -2.01 5.87
C GLN A 225 -26.07 -1.93 4.39
N ALA A 226 -26.66 -0.83 3.93
CA ALA A 226 -27.01 -0.65 2.51
C ALA A 226 -25.78 -0.76 1.59
N LEU A 227 -24.67 -0.10 1.96
CA LEU A 227 -23.41 -0.20 1.21
C LEU A 227 -22.79 -1.59 1.35
N ARG A 228 -22.79 -2.13 2.58
CA ARG A 228 -22.19 -3.43 2.87
C ARG A 228 -22.92 -4.59 2.20
N ALA A 229 -24.25 -4.56 2.15
CA ALA A 229 -25.06 -5.59 1.49
C ALA A 229 -24.79 -5.62 -0.02
N THR A 230 -24.70 -4.46 -0.66
CA THR A 230 -24.38 -4.36 -2.10
C THR A 230 -22.97 -4.86 -2.37
N ALA A 231 -21.99 -4.44 -1.56
CA ALA A 231 -20.62 -4.92 -1.66
C ALA A 231 -20.52 -6.45 -1.49
N LEU A 232 -21.28 -6.99 -0.55
CA LEU A 232 -21.34 -8.44 -0.30
C LEU A 232 -21.96 -9.19 -1.49
N ALA A 233 -23.06 -8.69 -2.05
CA ALA A 233 -23.71 -9.29 -3.21
C ALA A 233 -22.78 -9.34 -4.44
N ASP A 234 -22.08 -8.24 -4.73
CA ASP A 234 -21.09 -8.19 -5.81
C ASP A 234 -19.89 -9.11 -5.54
N SER A 235 -19.44 -9.19 -4.26
CA SER A 235 -18.37 -10.08 -3.85
C SER A 235 -18.75 -11.56 -4.01
N LEU A 236 -19.97 -11.92 -3.63
CA LEU A 236 -20.49 -13.29 -3.80
C LEU A 236 -20.62 -13.62 -5.29
N THR A 237 -21.14 -12.72 -6.10
CA THR A 237 -21.24 -12.91 -7.56
C THR A 237 -19.86 -13.17 -8.18
N ALA A 238 -18.85 -12.39 -7.77
CA ALA A 238 -17.48 -12.58 -8.24
C ALA A 238 -16.90 -13.92 -7.76
N ALA A 239 -17.17 -14.31 -6.50
CA ALA A 239 -16.70 -15.56 -5.91
C ALA A 239 -17.35 -16.78 -6.58
N ASP A 240 -18.64 -16.73 -6.84
CA ASP A 240 -19.40 -17.82 -7.51
C ASP A 240 -18.89 -18.03 -8.94
N LEU A 241 -18.69 -16.95 -9.69
CA LEU A 241 -18.10 -17.02 -11.04
C LEU A 241 -16.70 -17.61 -10.98
N ALA A 242 -15.84 -17.08 -10.11
CA ALA A 242 -14.46 -17.56 -9.96
C ALA A 242 -14.43 -19.03 -9.49
N GLY A 243 -15.32 -19.43 -8.58
CA GLY A 243 -15.44 -20.80 -8.10
C GLY A 243 -15.88 -21.76 -9.19
N THR A 244 -16.89 -21.37 -9.99
CA THR A 244 -17.40 -22.19 -11.10
C THR A 244 -16.31 -22.40 -12.16
N PHE A 245 -15.64 -21.33 -12.62
CA PHE A 245 -14.54 -21.45 -13.56
C PHE A 245 -13.35 -22.21 -12.96
N GLY A 246 -13.02 -21.97 -11.68
CA GLY A 246 -11.94 -22.67 -11.00
C GLY A 246 -12.17 -24.18 -10.95
N SER A 247 -13.39 -24.62 -10.61
CA SER A 247 -13.77 -26.02 -10.60
C SER A 247 -13.75 -26.63 -12.00
N ALA A 248 -14.30 -25.91 -12.99
CA ALA A 248 -14.31 -26.37 -14.39
C ALA A 248 -12.88 -26.53 -14.95
N ILE A 249 -12.00 -25.56 -14.72
CA ILE A 249 -10.60 -25.58 -15.16
C ILE A 249 -9.85 -26.74 -14.50
N LYS A 250 -10.01 -26.93 -13.17
CA LYS A 250 -9.39 -28.03 -12.44
C LYS A 250 -9.84 -29.39 -12.97
N THR A 251 -11.15 -29.54 -13.18
CA THR A 251 -11.72 -30.80 -13.70
C THR A 251 -11.27 -31.05 -15.13
N PHE A 252 -11.29 -30.03 -15.98
CA PHE A 252 -10.83 -30.16 -17.36
C PHE A 252 -9.34 -30.53 -17.44
N ARG A 253 -8.50 -29.98 -16.55
CA ARG A 253 -7.08 -30.35 -16.48
C ARG A 253 -6.91 -31.85 -16.12
N LEU A 254 -7.66 -32.34 -15.14
CA LEU A 254 -7.64 -33.77 -14.78
C LEU A 254 -8.13 -34.65 -15.95
N PHE A 255 -9.18 -34.23 -16.62
CA PHE A 255 -9.65 -34.90 -17.84
C PHE A 255 -8.56 -34.89 -18.93
N LEU A 256 -7.93 -33.76 -19.19
CA LEU A 256 -6.87 -33.63 -20.18
C LEU A 256 -5.66 -34.53 -19.85
N GLN A 257 -5.30 -34.63 -18.56
CA GLN A 257 -4.24 -35.53 -18.11
C GLN A 257 -4.61 -37.01 -18.35
N SER A 258 -5.88 -37.39 -18.09
CA SER A 258 -6.39 -38.72 -18.38
C SER A 258 -6.47 -38.98 -19.90
N ALA A 259 -6.89 -37.99 -20.69
CA ALA A 259 -6.90 -38.08 -22.15
C ALA A 259 -5.47 -38.25 -22.74
N MET A 260 -4.47 -37.56 -22.14
CA MET A 260 -3.07 -37.75 -22.51
C MET A 260 -2.59 -39.17 -22.28
N LEU A 261 -2.94 -39.77 -21.12
CA LEU A 261 -2.65 -41.18 -20.83
C LEU A 261 -3.39 -42.13 -21.78
N GLY A 262 -4.67 -41.86 -22.05
CA GLY A 262 -5.48 -42.68 -22.96
C GLY A 262 -4.95 -42.67 -24.38
N LEU A 263 -4.65 -41.46 -24.92
CA LEU A 263 -4.03 -41.32 -26.25
C LEU A 263 -2.64 -41.95 -26.29
N GLY A 264 -1.85 -41.76 -25.20
CA GLY A 264 -0.55 -42.38 -25.08
C GLY A 264 -0.64 -43.90 -25.05
N ALA A 265 -1.58 -44.49 -24.32
CA ALA A 265 -1.81 -45.93 -24.32
C ALA A 265 -2.18 -46.47 -25.68
N TRP A 266 -3.05 -45.74 -26.45
CA TRP A 266 -3.38 -46.11 -27.80
C TRP A 266 -2.14 -46.12 -28.73
N LEU A 267 -1.25 -45.14 -28.61
CA LEU A 267 0.01 -45.08 -29.37
C LEU A 267 1.00 -46.18 -28.95
N VAL A 268 1.02 -46.57 -27.65
CA VAL A 268 1.83 -47.71 -27.18
C VAL A 268 1.32 -49.00 -27.81
N LEU A 269 -0.01 -49.22 -27.84
CA LEU A 269 -0.59 -50.42 -28.51
C LEU A 269 -0.24 -50.48 -29.98
N GLN A 270 -0.03 -49.35 -30.64
CA GLN A 270 0.44 -49.27 -32.03
C GLN A 270 1.97 -49.43 -32.18
N GLY A 271 2.71 -49.53 -31.09
CA GLY A 271 4.16 -49.61 -31.09
C GLY A 271 4.89 -48.32 -31.48
N GLN A 272 4.21 -47.17 -31.45
CA GLN A 272 4.79 -45.89 -31.87
C GLN A 272 5.57 -45.19 -30.75
N ILE A 273 5.22 -45.43 -29.46
CA ILE A 273 5.91 -44.90 -28.29
C ILE A 273 6.05 -45.99 -27.23
N SER A 274 6.93 -45.76 -26.22
CA SER A 274 7.05 -46.64 -25.07
C SER A 274 6.10 -46.28 -23.93
N GLY A 275 5.89 -47.21 -22.99
CA GLY A 275 5.11 -46.95 -21.76
C GLY A 275 5.69 -45.84 -20.90
N GLY A 276 7.01 -45.71 -20.86
CA GLY A 276 7.71 -44.63 -20.18
C GLY A 276 7.40 -43.24 -20.78
N VAL A 277 7.38 -43.15 -22.10
CA VAL A 277 7.03 -41.90 -22.81
C VAL A 277 5.57 -41.50 -22.56
N MET A 278 4.63 -42.43 -22.50
CA MET A 278 3.23 -42.17 -22.17
C MET A 278 3.10 -41.48 -20.79
N VAL A 279 3.76 -42.00 -19.77
CA VAL A 279 3.70 -41.44 -18.42
C VAL A 279 4.44 -40.12 -18.35
N ALA A 280 5.63 -40.02 -18.98
CA ALA A 280 6.42 -38.79 -19.01
C ALA A 280 5.66 -37.64 -19.67
N ALA A 281 4.97 -37.88 -20.79
CA ALA A 281 4.17 -36.88 -21.48
C ALA A 281 3.02 -36.34 -20.61
N SER A 282 2.34 -37.23 -19.87
CA SER A 282 1.28 -36.85 -18.93
C SER A 282 1.79 -35.95 -17.80
N ILE A 283 2.96 -36.25 -17.24
CA ILE A 283 3.57 -35.43 -16.19
C ILE A 283 4.03 -34.07 -16.74
N LEU A 284 4.66 -34.05 -17.91
CA LEU A 284 5.08 -32.81 -18.60
C LEU A 284 3.91 -31.88 -18.90
N MET A 285 2.78 -32.43 -19.32
CA MET A 285 1.57 -31.64 -19.56
C MET A 285 1.09 -30.97 -18.26
N GLY A 286 1.04 -31.70 -17.16
CA GLY A 286 0.69 -31.15 -15.84
C GLY A 286 1.63 -30.00 -15.45
N ARG A 287 2.94 -30.12 -15.73
CA ARG A 287 3.92 -29.06 -15.47
C ARG A 287 3.75 -27.85 -16.38
N ALA A 288 3.46 -28.07 -17.65
CA ALA A 288 3.22 -26.97 -18.61
C ALA A 288 2.00 -26.11 -18.24
N LEU A 289 0.97 -26.70 -17.63
CA LEU A 289 -0.28 -26.00 -17.28
C LEU A 289 -0.30 -25.43 -15.86
N ALA A 290 0.56 -25.88 -14.95
CA ALA A 290 0.59 -25.43 -13.57
C ALA A 290 0.78 -23.90 -13.40
N PRO A 291 1.65 -23.21 -14.16
CA PRO A 291 1.80 -21.75 -14.07
C PRO A 291 0.52 -20.99 -14.42
N VAL A 292 -0.28 -21.48 -15.37
CA VAL A 292 -1.55 -20.87 -15.78
C VAL A 292 -2.56 -20.92 -14.64
N GLU A 293 -2.69 -22.07 -13.96
CA GLU A 293 -3.57 -22.22 -12.81
C GLU A 293 -3.15 -21.32 -11.64
N LEU A 294 -1.84 -21.24 -11.39
CA LEU A 294 -1.31 -20.42 -10.31
C LEU A 294 -1.54 -18.93 -10.58
N ALA A 295 -1.34 -18.48 -11.82
CA ALA A 295 -1.65 -17.11 -12.23
C ALA A 295 -3.14 -16.79 -12.04
N MET A 296 -4.03 -17.74 -12.36
CA MET A 296 -5.48 -17.58 -12.16
C MET A 296 -5.84 -17.46 -10.66
N SER A 297 -5.31 -18.35 -9.82
CA SER A 297 -5.60 -18.33 -8.38
C SER A 297 -5.11 -17.05 -7.67
N GLN A 298 -4.07 -16.40 -8.20
CA GLN A 298 -3.47 -15.19 -7.67
C GLN A 298 -3.93 -13.91 -8.39
N TRP A 299 -4.88 -14.01 -9.30
CA TRP A 299 -5.33 -12.86 -10.12
C TRP A 299 -5.84 -11.67 -9.31
N ALA A 300 -6.60 -11.94 -8.25
CA ALA A 300 -7.09 -10.91 -7.34
C ALA A 300 -5.94 -10.12 -6.66
N THR A 301 -4.80 -10.76 -6.42
CA THR A 301 -3.60 -10.11 -5.87
C THR A 301 -2.95 -9.21 -6.93
N ALA A 302 -2.91 -9.67 -8.19
CA ALA A 302 -2.41 -8.86 -9.31
C ALA A 302 -3.23 -7.60 -9.52
N LEU A 303 -4.57 -7.72 -9.56
CA LEU A 303 -5.48 -6.58 -9.74
C LEU A 303 -5.32 -5.56 -8.62
N ARG A 304 -5.33 -5.99 -7.35
CA ARG A 304 -5.13 -5.08 -6.21
C ARG A 304 -3.81 -4.33 -6.28
N ALA A 305 -2.74 -5.01 -6.64
CA ALA A 305 -1.44 -4.38 -6.80
C ALA A 305 -1.40 -3.41 -7.99
N GLN A 306 -2.05 -3.75 -9.10
CA GLN A 306 -2.16 -2.86 -10.27
C GLN A 306 -2.94 -1.59 -9.95
N GLU A 307 -4.10 -1.71 -9.31
CA GLU A 307 -4.90 -0.57 -8.88
C GLU A 307 -4.17 0.27 -7.83
N GLY A 308 -3.52 -0.38 -6.84
CA GLY A 308 -2.68 0.29 -5.86
C GLY A 308 -1.55 1.07 -6.53
N MET A 309 -0.88 0.49 -7.52
CA MET A 309 0.20 1.15 -8.27
C MET A 309 -0.31 2.37 -9.05
N GLN A 310 -1.51 2.29 -9.65
CA GLN A 310 -2.13 3.43 -10.36
C GLN A 310 -2.50 4.56 -9.40
N ARG A 311 -3.09 4.23 -8.23
CA ARG A 311 -3.43 5.23 -7.20
C ARG A 311 -2.18 5.88 -6.61
N LEU A 312 -1.13 5.10 -6.33
CA LEU A 312 0.16 5.62 -5.88
C LEU A 312 0.81 6.52 -6.93
N ALA A 313 0.82 6.11 -8.20
CA ALA A 313 1.35 6.94 -9.28
C ALA A 313 0.62 8.29 -9.36
N LEU A 314 -0.71 8.29 -9.23
CA LEU A 314 -1.50 9.52 -9.20
C LEU A 314 -1.18 10.40 -7.99
N LEU A 315 -1.06 9.80 -6.80
CA LEU A 315 -0.69 10.51 -5.58
C LEU A 315 0.70 11.16 -5.70
N LEU A 316 1.70 10.41 -6.15
CA LEU A 316 3.08 10.87 -6.30
C LEU A 316 3.23 11.92 -7.41
N SER A 317 2.49 11.80 -8.52
CA SER A 317 2.48 12.79 -9.59
C SER A 317 1.92 14.15 -9.14
N ARG A 318 0.87 14.11 -8.31
CA ARG A 318 0.25 15.34 -7.78
C ARG A 318 1.07 16.03 -6.68
N HIS A 319 1.93 15.28 -6.04
CA HIS A 319 2.82 15.76 -4.98
C HIS A 319 4.26 15.37 -5.30
N PRO A 320 4.95 16.11 -6.20
CA PRO A 320 6.33 15.83 -6.53
C PRO A 320 7.22 15.96 -5.28
N PRO A 321 8.37 15.29 -5.24
CA PRO A 321 9.31 15.43 -4.14
C PRO A 321 9.74 16.91 -4.05
N PRO A 322 9.84 17.46 -2.83
CA PRO A 322 10.29 18.84 -2.68
C PRO A 322 11.68 19.00 -3.31
N PRO A 323 11.94 20.09 -4.01
CA PRO A 323 13.27 20.37 -4.53
C PRO A 323 14.27 20.45 -3.36
N PRO A 324 15.56 20.13 -3.58
CA PRO A 324 16.57 20.27 -2.55
C PRO A 324 16.60 21.73 -2.07
N ARG A 325 16.40 21.91 -0.76
CA ARG A 325 16.32 23.23 -0.14
C ARG A 325 17.66 23.60 0.48
N LEU A 326 18.02 24.87 0.39
CA LEU A 326 19.17 25.40 1.10
C LEU A 326 18.84 25.53 2.60
N THR A 327 19.80 25.23 3.45
CA THR A 327 19.69 25.51 4.88
C THR A 327 19.73 27.02 5.08
N LEU A 328 18.59 27.61 5.42
CA LEU A 328 18.50 29.03 5.74
C LEU A 328 18.96 29.25 7.20
N PRO A 329 19.55 30.41 7.52
CA PRO A 329 19.92 30.74 8.89
C PRO A 329 18.69 30.85 9.78
N HIS A 330 18.89 30.75 11.10
CA HIS A 330 17.82 30.90 12.09
C HIS A 330 17.14 32.27 11.94
N PRO A 331 15.81 32.34 11.72
CA PRO A 331 15.12 33.60 11.46
C PRO A 331 15.05 34.51 12.68
N LYS A 332 15.02 35.82 12.46
CA LYS A 332 14.95 36.88 13.50
C LYS A 332 13.52 37.30 13.86
N ALA A 333 12.51 36.51 13.46
CA ALA A 333 11.08 36.74 13.74
C ALA A 333 10.45 37.99 13.07
N VAL A 334 10.95 38.44 11.91
CA VAL A 334 10.24 39.43 11.09
C VAL A 334 9.27 38.69 10.18
N VAL A 335 7.98 38.94 10.34
CA VAL A 335 6.93 38.34 9.49
C VAL A 335 6.36 39.40 8.57
N GLU A 336 6.45 39.19 7.26
CA GLU A 336 5.89 40.06 6.23
C GLU A 336 4.81 39.33 5.46
N VAL A 337 3.60 39.88 5.44
CA VAL A 337 2.47 39.40 4.65
C VAL A 337 2.15 40.44 3.59
N GLN A 338 2.23 40.05 2.31
CA GLN A 338 2.08 40.97 1.18
C GLN A 338 0.97 40.47 0.25
N ASN A 339 -0.12 41.24 0.17
CA ASN A 339 -1.29 40.97 -0.70
C ASN A 339 -1.81 39.52 -0.65
N LEU A 340 -1.79 38.94 0.54
CA LEU A 340 -2.15 37.55 0.77
C LEU A 340 -3.58 37.27 0.38
N THR A 341 -3.76 36.40 -0.58
CA THR A 341 -5.07 35.85 -0.97
C THR A 341 -5.05 34.34 -0.76
N VAL A 342 -6.05 33.81 -0.04
CA VAL A 342 -6.12 32.39 0.32
C VAL A 342 -7.46 31.82 -0.13
N THR A 343 -7.44 30.68 -0.79
CA THR A 343 -8.62 29.86 -1.10
C THR A 343 -8.68 28.67 -0.14
N ALA A 344 -9.87 28.33 0.31
CA ALA A 344 -10.03 27.11 1.11
C ALA A 344 -9.79 25.87 0.23
N PRO A 345 -9.26 24.77 0.79
CA PRO A 345 -9.19 23.49 0.09
C PRO A 345 -10.54 23.11 -0.51
N GLU A 346 -10.52 22.55 -1.73
CA GLU A 346 -11.72 22.13 -2.48
C GLU A 346 -12.71 23.26 -2.82
N SER A 347 -12.37 24.54 -2.57
CA SER A 347 -13.18 25.70 -2.91
C SER A 347 -12.47 26.56 -3.96
N ALA A 348 -13.25 27.09 -4.91
CA ALA A 348 -12.76 28.09 -5.86
C ALA A 348 -12.84 29.53 -5.32
N GLN A 349 -13.50 29.73 -4.16
CA GLN A 349 -13.71 31.07 -3.60
C GLN A 349 -12.59 31.46 -2.64
N ALA A 350 -12.09 32.67 -2.81
CA ALA A 350 -11.10 33.24 -1.91
C ALA A 350 -11.77 33.59 -0.55
N VAL A 351 -11.24 32.98 0.52
CA VAL A 351 -11.65 33.24 1.91
C VAL A 351 -10.96 34.49 2.45
N LEU A 352 -9.72 34.73 2.05
CA LEU A 352 -8.96 35.93 2.37
C LEU A 352 -8.54 36.65 1.09
N ARG A 353 -8.60 37.97 1.08
CA ARG A 353 -8.28 38.76 -0.11
C ARG A 353 -7.35 39.92 0.25
N MET A 354 -6.18 39.97 -0.40
CA MET A 354 -5.23 41.09 -0.39
C MET A 354 -4.84 41.59 1.02
N ILE A 355 -4.64 40.67 1.97
CA ILE A 355 -4.21 41.03 3.34
C ILE A 355 -2.73 41.36 3.32
N SER A 356 -2.37 42.50 3.95
CA SER A 356 -0.99 42.96 4.07
C SER A 356 -0.73 43.52 5.45
N PHE A 357 0.34 43.03 6.10
CA PHE A 357 0.87 43.57 7.37
C PHE A 357 2.31 43.11 7.58
N THR A 358 2.98 43.77 8.52
CA THR A 358 4.33 43.39 8.95
C THR A 358 4.36 43.31 10.48
N LEU A 359 5.02 42.28 11.00
CA LEU A 359 5.26 42.10 12.44
C LEU A 359 6.77 42.08 12.68
N HIS A 360 7.19 42.82 13.69
CA HIS A 360 8.57 42.82 14.16
C HIS A 360 8.73 41.97 15.43
N PRO A 361 9.95 41.54 15.75
CA PRO A 361 10.19 40.77 16.99
C PRO A 361 9.61 41.47 18.22
N GLY A 362 8.94 40.72 19.09
CA GLY A 362 8.31 41.24 20.29
C GLY A 362 6.93 41.88 20.10
N GLN A 363 6.44 42.00 18.86
CA GLN A 363 5.10 42.49 18.62
C GLN A 363 4.07 41.37 18.61
N ALA A 364 2.82 41.72 18.97
CA ALA A 364 1.67 40.83 18.89
C ALA A 364 0.59 41.44 18.00
N LEU A 365 -0.07 40.62 17.18
CA LEU A 365 -1.20 41.00 16.34
C LEU A 365 -2.46 40.27 16.80
N GLY A 366 -3.47 40.99 17.26
CA GLY A 366 -4.79 40.46 17.54
C GLY A 366 -5.65 40.46 16.29
N VAL A 367 -6.16 39.28 15.89
CA VAL A 367 -7.07 39.13 14.75
C VAL A 367 -8.49 38.91 15.29
N ILE A 368 -9.35 39.91 15.11
CA ILE A 368 -10.74 39.88 15.58
C ILE A 368 -11.72 39.90 14.41
N GLY A 369 -12.88 39.36 14.59
CA GLY A 369 -13.95 39.32 13.58
C GLY A 369 -14.99 38.24 13.86
N PRO A 370 -16.15 38.30 13.16
CA PRO A 370 -17.23 37.33 13.33
C PRO A 370 -16.79 35.89 12.97
N SER A 371 -17.58 34.90 13.36
CA SER A 371 -17.37 33.51 12.91
C SER A 371 -17.46 33.45 11.39
N GLY A 372 -16.59 32.68 10.76
CA GLY A 372 -16.50 32.58 9.29
C GLY A 372 -15.71 33.70 8.59
N ALA A 373 -15.18 34.72 9.31
CA ALA A 373 -14.39 35.81 8.72
C ALA A 373 -13.01 35.39 8.18
N GLY A 374 -12.60 34.12 8.33
CA GLY A 374 -11.32 33.60 7.81
C GLY A 374 -10.16 33.66 8.80
N LYS A 375 -10.39 33.86 10.12
CA LYS A 375 -9.34 33.92 11.14
C LYS A 375 -8.45 32.64 11.15
N SER A 376 -9.06 31.48 11.21
CA SER A 376 -8.33 30.19 11.14
C SER A 376 -7.67 29.95 9.77
N SER A 377 -8.23 30.51 8.70
CA SER A 377 -7.60 30.44 7.37
C SER A 377 -6.33 31.29 7.30
N LEU A 378 -6.30 32.46 7.95
CA LEU A 378 -5.13 33.26 8.10
C LEU A 378 -4.05 32.52 8.93
N ALA A 379 -4.43 31.93 10.06
CA ALA A 379 -3.52 31.15 10.89
C ALA A 379 -2.86 30.02 10.08
N ARG A 380 -3.65 29.26 9.30
CA ARG A 380 -3.14 28.18 8.45
C ARG A 380 -2.22 28.66 7.34
N ALA A 381 -2.46 29.83 6.77
CA ALA A 381 -1.58 30.42 5.76
C ALA A 381 -0.26 30.93 6.38
N LEU A 382 -0.31 31.53 7.58
CA LEU A 382 0.87 32.01 8.29
C LEU A 382 1.86 30.90 8.71
N ILE A 383 1.34 29.71 8.95
CA ILE A 383 2.18 28.53 9.29
C ILE A 383 2.58 27.71 8.03
N GLY A 384 2.20 28.17 6.83
CA GLY A 384 2.54 27.50 5.58
C GLY A 384 1.74 26.23 5.26
N VAL A 385 0.70 25.92 6.07
CA VAL A 385 -0.16 24.75 5.88
C VAL A 385 -1.08 24.92 4.67
N TRP A 386 -1.61 26.13 4.46
CA TRP A 386 -2.34 26.46 3.26
C TRP A 386 -1.47 27.38 2.35
N PRO A 387 -1.19 26.93 1.12
CA PRO A 387 -0.42 27.75 0.20
C PRO A 387 -1.24 28.98 -0.21
N PRO A 388 -0.61 30.17 -0.32
CA PRO A 388 -1.25 31.35 -0.85
C PRO A 388 -1.68 31.15 -2.31
N ALA A 389 -2.91 31.53 -2.66
CA ALA A 389 -3.37 31.60 -4.05
C ALA A 389 -2.74 32.81 -4.79
N ALA A 390 -2.48 33.90 -4.07
CA ALA A 390 -1.73 35.05 -4.52
C ALA A 390 -1.10 35.77 -3.33
N GLY A 391 -0.09 36.58 -3.59
CA GLY A 391 0.70 37.23 -2.54
C GLY A 391 1.75 36.33 -1.94
N LYS A 392 2.37 36.74 -0.83
CA LYS A 392 3.48 36.02 -0.18
C LYS A 392 3.43 36.19 1.33
N VAL A 393 3.81 35.15 2.05
CA VAL A 393 4.16 35.19 3.48
C VAL A 393 5.66 34.94 3.57
N ARG A 394 6.37 35.86 4.22
CA ARG A 394 7.81 35.78 4.42
C ARG A 394 8.14 35.76 5.91
N LEU A 395 9.10 34.95 6.26
CA LEU A 395 9.73 34.95 7.55
C LEU A 395 11.19 35.36 7.36
N ASP A 396 11.55 36.52 7.87
CA ASP A 396 12.89 37.12 7.75
C ASP A 396 13.35 37.24 6.28
N GLY A 397 12.44 37.71 5.41
CA GLY A 397 12.68 37.92 3.98
C GLY A 397 12.53 36.71 3.07
N ALA A 398 12.62 35.47 3.62
CA ALA A 398 12.43 34.24 2.87
C ALA A 398 10.96 33.80 2.90
N THR A 399 10.43 33.29 1.78
CA THR A 399 9.08 32.71 1.76
C THR A 399 9.06 31.35 2.47
N LEU A 400 7.90 30.99 3.04
CA LEU A 400 7.78 29.77 3.88
C LEU A 400 8.14 28.49 3.13
N ASP A 401 7.92 28.43 1.83
CA ASP A 401 8.25 27.31 0.95
C ASP A 401 9.75 27.14 0.69
N GLN A 402 10.57 28.14 1.01
CA GLN A 402 12.03 28.07 0.91
C GLN A 402 12.68 27.38 2.11
N TYR A 403 11.99 27.34 3.26
CA TYR A 403 12.47 26.63 4.42
C TYR A 403 12.27 25.12 4.27
N ASP A 404 13.16 24.35 4.90
CA ASP A 404 12.88 22.94 5.16
C ASP A 404 11.65 22.81 6.07
N PRO A 405 10.67 21.93 5.80
CA PRO A 405 9.43 21.84 6.58
C PRO A 405 9.64 21.52 8.06
N ASP A 406 10.58 20.64 8.38
CA ASP A 406 10.87 20.26 9.76
C ASP A 406 11.57 21.38 10.50
N ALA A 407 12.50 22.09 9.83
CA ALA A 407 13.14 23.29 10.35
C ALA A 407 12.12 24.42 10.57
N LEU A 408 11.26 24.70 9.57
CA LEU A 408 10.17 25.68 9.72
C LEU A 408 9.25 25.35 10.87
N GLY A 409 8.87 24.06 11.01
CA GLY A 409 8.07 23.57 12.11
C GLY A 409 8.71 23.80 13.47
N SER A 410 10.05 23.82 13.58
CA SER A 410 10.75 24.16 14.82
C SER A 410 10.69 25.66 15.17
N TYR A 411 10.63 26.52 14.15
CA TYR A 411 10.57 27.98 14.31
C TYR A 411 9.16 28.51 14.56
N ILE A 412 8.13 27.72 14.25
CA ILE A 412 6.73 28.12 14.40
C ILE A 412 6.05 27.30 15.50
N GLY A 413 5.47 27.99 16.47
CA GLY A 413 4.54 27.41 17.43
C GLY A 413 3.10 27.58 16.93
N TYR A 414 2.35 26.51 16.88
CA TYR A 414 0.95 26.55 16.45
C TYR A 414 0.02 25.88 17.43
N LEU A 415 -1.01 26.62 17.87
CA LEU A 415 -2.14 26.12 18.61
C LEU A 415 -3.38 26.17 17.72
N PRO A 416 -3.90 25.03 17.23
CA PRO A 416 -5.14 24.99 16.46
C PRO A 416 -6.36 25.21 17.36
N GLN A 417 -7.46 25.65 16.78
CA GLN A 417 -8.76 25.81 17.45
C GLN A 417 -9.20 24.50 18.15
N ARG A 418 -9.07 23.35 17.48
CA ARG A 418 -9.29 22.03 18.07
C ARG A 418 -7.95 21.34 18.28
N VAL A 419 -7.57 21.19 19.54
CA VAL A 419 -6.35 20.48 19.91
C VAL A 419 -6.61 18.98 19.93
N ALA A 420 -5.82 18.22 19.16
CA ALA A 420 -5.78 16.76 19.24
C ALA A 420 -4.47 16.31 19.88
N LEU A 421 -4.54 15.33 20.76
CA LEU A 421 -3.37 14.64 21.29
C LEU A 421 -3.12 13.36 20.49
N PHE A 422 -1.87 12.96 20.39
CA PHE A 422 -1.45 11.71 19.76
C PHE A 422 -1.30 10.62 20.83
N ASP A 423 -1.47 9.37 20.41
CA ASP A 423 -1.20 8.24 21.30
C ASP A 423 0.26 8.25 21.76
N GLY A 424 0.46 8.21 23.09
CA GLY A 424 1.77 8.33 23.70
C GLY A 424 1.72 9.02 25.06
N THR A 425 2.85 9.46 25.57
CA THR A 425 2.94 10.20 26.84
C THR A 425 2.66 11.69 26.67
N ILE A 426 2.37 12.39 27.74
CA ILE A 426 2.24 13.87 27.74
C ILE A 426 3.58 14.49 27.31
N ALA A 427 4.71 13.96 27.81
CA ALA A 427 6.03 14.44 27.43
C ALA A 427 6.26 14.34 25.90
N GLU A 428 5.94 13.20 25.27
CA GLU A 428 6.04 13.02 23.82
C GLU A 428 5.12 13.99 23.07
N ASN A 429 3.91 14.21 23.57
CA ASN A 429 2.97 15.15 22.97
C ASN A 429 3.47 16.59 23.03
N ILE A 430 4.06 17.04 24.13
CA ILE A 430 4.66 18.37 24.26
C ILE A 430 5.89 18.49 23.35
N ALA A 431 6.74 17.45 23.31
CA ALA A 431 7.95 17.41 22.52
C ALA A 431 7.71 17.16 21.02
N ARG A 432 6.47 17.34 20.53
CA ARG A 432 6.10 17.19 19.11
C ARG A 432 6.42 15.80 18.54
N LEU A 433 6.20 14.75 19.31
CA LEU A 433 6.48 13.34 19.01
C LEU A 433 7.96 13.01 18.80
N ALA A 434 8.86 13.79 19.42
CA ALA A 434 10.29 13.46 19.40
C ALA A 434 10.52 12.08 20.07
N LEU A 435 11.35 11.24 19.43
CA LEU A 435 11.68 9.90 19.96
C LEU A 435 12.41 9.96 21.31
N CYS A 436 13.18 11.01 21.55
CA CYS A 436 13.88 11.28 22.80
C CYS A 436 13.53 12.72 23.27
N PRO A 437 12.43 12.90 24.03
CA PRO A 437 12.04 14.21 24.53
C PRO A 437 13.11 14.82 25.45
N ASP A 438 13.46 16.09 25.23
CA ASP A 438 14.28 16.86 26.15
C ASP A 438 13.43 17.28 27.37
N SER A 439 13.61 16.59 28.48
CA SER A 439 12.81 16.78 29.70
C SER A 439 12.87 18.23 30.24
N ALA A 440 14.00 18.91 30.09
CA ALA A 440 14.13 20.29 30.58
C ALA A 440 13.27 21.24 29.70
N LYS A 441 13.31 21.08 28.36
CA LYS A 441 12.49 21.87 27.45
C LYS A 441 11.01 21.54 27.57
N VAL A 442 10.65 20.26 27.83
CA VAL A 442 9.27 19.84 28.09
C VAL A 442 8.71 20.53 29.32
N VAL A 443 9.44 20.51 30.43
CA VAL A 443 9.02 21.17 31.68
C VAL A 443 8.93 22.68 31.50
N GLN A 444 9.91 23.30 30.86
CA GLN A 444 9.90 24.75 30.57
C GLN A 444 8.67 25.14 29.73
N ALA A 445 8.37 24.41 28.67
CA ALA A 445 7.20 24.66 27.84
C ALA A 445 5.88 24.48 28.60
N ALA A 446 5.80 23.48 29.47
CA ALA A 446 4.63 23.22 30.31
C ALA A 446 4.43 24.32 31.36
N GLN A 447 5.51 24.84 31.96
CA GLN A 447 5.45 25.97 32.91
C GLN A 447 4.94 27.23 32.21
N ARG A 448 5.45 27.57 31.05
CA ARG A 448 4.99 28.71 30.26
C ARG A 448 3.52 28.61 29.79
N ALA A 449 3.04 27.40 29.62
CA ALA A 449 1.65 27.11 29.24
C ALA A 449 0.71 26.98 30.49
N ALA A 450 1.20 27.20 31.71
CA ALA A 450 0.49 26.94 32.95
C ALA A 450 -0.09 25.50 33.02
N ALA A 451 0.63 24.53 32.43
CA ALA A 451 0.25 23.12 32.40
C ALA A 451 1.02 22.28 33.44
N HIS A 452 2.15 22.77 33.96
CA HIS A 452 3.07 22.01 34.80
C HIS A 452 2.39 21.42 36.05
N ASP A 453 1.77 22.26 36.88
CA ASP A 453 1.14 21.82 38.11
C ASP A 453 -0.04 20.87 37.85
N MET A 454 -0.76 21.10 36.78
CA MET A 454 -1.85 20.22 36.33
C MET A 454 -1.30 18.85 35.95
N ILE A 455 -0.20 18.79 35.19
CA ILE A 455 0.44 17.54 34.76
C ILE A 455 0.96 16.77 35.99
N LEU A 456 1.59 17.43 36.96
CA LEU A 456 2.08 16.79 38.18
C LEU A 456 0.97 16.18 39.05
N ARG A 457 -0.28 16.66 38.94
CA ARG A 457 -1.44 16.09 39.65
C ARG A 457 -1.97 14.80 38.98
N LEU A 458 -1.52 14.47 37.79
CA LEU A 458 -1.88 13.21 37.14
C LEU A 458 -1.08 12.05 37.76
N PRO A 459 -1.62 10.83 37.79
CA PRO A 459 -0.99 9.69 38.46
C PRO A 459 0.46 9.43 38.05
N ASP A 460 0.76 9.55 36.74
CA ASP A 460 2.08 9.28 36.19
C ASP A 460 2.78 10.59 35.72
N GLY A 461 2.26 11.78 36.10
CA GLY A 461 2.82 13.06 35.71
C GLY A 461 3.01 13.18 34.17
N TYR A 462 4.22 13.52 33.76
CA TYR A 462 4.57 13.64 32.31
C TYR A 462 4.57 12.32 31.54
N ASP A 463 4.67 11.18 32.24
CA ASP A 463 4.63 9.85 31.64
C ASP A 463 3.19 9.33 31.51
N THR A 464 2.19 10.12 31.94
CA THR A 464 0.78 9.78 31.75
C THR A 464 0.50 9.55 30.29
N ARG A 465 0.02 8.34 29.96
CA ARG A 465 -0.38 7.97 28.60
C ARG A 465 -1.73 8.57 28.25
N VAL A 466 -1.76 9.22 27.10
CA VAL A 466 -2.95 9.81 26.50
C VAL A 466 -3.25 9.12 25.17
N SER A 467 -4.51 9.12 24.78
CA SER A 467 -4.94 8.56 23.49
C SER A 467 -5.62 9.64 22.65
N ALA A 468 -5.48 9.52 21.33
CA ALA A 468 -6.19 10.36 20.37
C ALA A 468 -7.73 10.27 20.48
N LEU A 469 -8.24 9.15 20.99
CA LEU A 469 -9.68 8.91 21.21
C LEU A 469 -10.22 9.58 22.50
N GLY A 470 -9.38 10.27 23.29
CA GLY A 470 -9.78 10.96 24.52
C GLY A 470 -9.95 10.01 25.72
N GLY A 471 -10.39 10.52 26.87
CA GLY A 471 -10.89 9.69 27.96
C GLY A 471 -10.37 9.99 29.35
N ARG A 472 -9.25 10.70 29.54
CA ARG A 472 -8.70 11.01 30.90
C ARG A 472 -8.48 12.48 31.15
N LEU A 473 -8.48 13.32 30.11
CA LEU A 473 -8.20 14.74 30.25
C LEU A 473 -9.41 15.60 29.87
N SER A 474 -9.64 16.68 30.61
CA SER A 474 -10.64 17.67 30.28
C SER A 474 -10.22 18.50 29.03
N GLY A 475 -11.16 19.17 28.38
CA GLY A 475 -10.87 20.05 27.25
C GLY A 475 -9.84 21.12 27.54
N GLY A 476 -9.92 21.74 28.75
CA GLY A 476 -8.95 22.73 29.20
C GLY A 476 -7.55 22.13 29.47
N GLN A 477 -7.48 20.88 29.97
CA GLN A 477 -6.21 20.18 30.12
C GLN A 477 -5.55 19.89 28.77
N ILE A 478 -6.34 19.39 27.78
CA ILE A 478 -5.89 19.13 26.39
C ILE A 478 -5.37 20.43 25.78
N GLN A 479 -6.07 21.55 25.99
CA GLN A 479 -5.68 22.84 25.43
C GLN A 479 -4.38 23.36 26.04
N ARG A 480 -4.17 23.24 27.35
CA ARG A 480 -2.89 23.61 28.01
C ARG A 480 -1.73 22.74 27.49
N ILE A 481 -1.92 21.44 27.30
CA ILE A 481 -0.90 20.56 26.70
C ILE A 481 -0.62 20.98 25.26
N GLY A 482 -1.65 21.32 24.48
CA GLY A 482 -1.51 21.87 23.14
C GLY A 482 -0.72 23.18 23.09
N LEU A 483 -0.97 24.07 24.06
CA LEU A 483 -0.21 25.31 24.22
C LEU A 483 1.26 25.03 24.59
N ALA A 484 1.51 24.09 25.51
CA ALA A 484 2.88 23.66 25.84
C ALA A 484 3.60 23.09 24.58
N ARG A 485 2.91 22.28 23.74
CA ARG A 485 3.42 21.81 22.45
C ARG A 485 3.77 22.98 21.51
N ALA A 486 2.92 24.01 21.46
CA ALA A 486 3.18 25.18 20.62
C ALA A 486 4.42 25.96 21.11
N LEU A 487 4.65 26.04 22.43
CA LEU A 487 5.77 26.76 23.06
C LEU A 487 7.08 25.94 23.12
N TYR A 488 7.04 24.64 22.80
CA TYR A 488 8.22 23.77 22.86
C TYR A 488 9.30 24.18 21.88
N GLY A 489 10.53 24.32 22.36
CA GLY A 489 11.70 24.63 21.52
C GLY A 489 11.88 26.12 21.21
N ASP A 490 11.22 27.01 21.95
CA ASP A 490 11.35 28.47 21.81
C ASP A 490 11.10 28.99 20.38
N PRO A 491 9.87 28.78 19.83
CA PRO A 491 9.56 29.21 18.47
C PRO A 491 9.68 30.74 18.31
N VAL A 492 10.12 31.17 17.14
CA VAL A 492 10.27 32.61 16.80
C VAL A 492 8.93 33.26 16.40
N LEU A 493 7.99 32.47 15.92
CA LEU A 493 6.61 32.88 15.60
C LEU A 493 5.62 31.99 16.34
N LEU A 494 4.69 32.61 17.08
CA LEU A 494 3.62 31.90 17.74
C LEU A 494 2.27 32.27 17.11
N VAL A 495 1.56 31.28 16.61
CA VAL A 495 0.21 31.42 16.00
C VAL A 495 -0.78 30.68 16.86
N LEU A 496 -1.72 31.41 17.46
CA LEU A 496 -2.75 30.86 18.36
C LEU A 496 -4.13 31.10 17.76
N ASP A 497 -4.89 30.02 17.52
CA ASP A 497 -6.26 30.08 17.03
C ASP A 497 -7.23 29.77 18.19
N GLU A 498 -7.92 30.78 18.70
CA GLU A 498 -8.85 30.72 19.84
C GLU A 498 -8.24 30.09 21.12
N PRO A 499 -7.13 30.64 21.65
CA PRO A 499 -6.41 30.01 22.75
C PRO A 499 -7.20 29.82 24.04
N ASN A 500 -8.30 30.57 24.22
CA ASN A 500 -9.11 30.57 25.45
C ASN A 500 -10.40 29.74 25.32
N SER A 501 -10.66 29.06 24.24
CA SER A 501 -11.97 28.44 23.94
C SER A 501 -12.44 27.40 24.96
N ASN A 502 -11.54 26.78 25.71
CA ASN A 502 -11.82 25.74 26.72
C ASN A 502 -11.14 26.03 28.08
N LEU A 503 -10.69 27.25 28.31
CA LEU A 503 -10.12 27.64 29.58
C LEU A 503 -11.17 28.42 30.38
N ASP A 504 -11.39 27.99 31.63
CA ASP A 504 -12.18 28.76 32.58
C ASP A 504 -11.47 30.09 32.86
N ASN A 505 -12.22 31.18 32.95
CA ASN A 505 -11.72 32.53 33.28
C ASN A 505 -11.12 32.61 34.67
#